data_f079d43b89515ed568f5b3397745fa43
#
_entry.id   f079d43b89515ed568f5b3397745fa43
#
_cell.length_a   1.000
_cell.length_b   1.000
_cell.length_c   1.000
_cell.angle_alpha   90.00
_cell.angle_beta   90.00
_cell.angle_gamma   90.00
#
_symmetry.space_group_name_H-M   'P 1'
#
loop_
_entity.id
_entity.type
_entity.pdbx_description
1 polymer ?
#
loop_
_entity_poly.entity_id
_entity_poly.type
_entity_poly.pdbx_seq_one_letter_code
_entity_poly.pdbx_strand_id
1 'polypeptide(L)'
;MEQENRNQQNAAPQVSLGDQIKVRREKLAQLQAEGMDPFAITRFVSTTTAQEIKEHFDEMEGKPVSIAGRLMSKRGMGKVSFCDLQDKTGRIQLYARKDEMDEAAYNRFKKYDIGDIVGVEGEIFRTQRGEMSVRAKTITLLSKSLLPLPEKFHGLTDKETRYRQRYVDLIVNPEVKRNFIIRSQFIKHLRDYLDNMGYIEVETPVLNTIAGGAAARPFITHHNTLDIDMYMRIATELPLKRLIVGGMERVYEVGRIFRNEGMDPKHNPEFTTVELYQAYADFHDMMDIAEGVYTTFAQKYLGTYELEWMGEKVDLTPGWPRLTMVEAVKKYVGVDFDAITDDAEAVAAAKAVGVELADAAEKTWGNALYACFDQKVEEHLVQPTFITMYPVEVSPLTKRSPKDPRLTERFEFFICRSEMGNAYSELNDPIDQRERFMKQVEQRERGDDETEMLDEDFLTALEYGMPPTGGMGMGIDRAVMLFTGADTIREVILFPTMKPQD
;
A
#
# COMPACT_ATOMS: atom_id res chain seq x y z
N MET A 1 49.86 -10.42 -0.62
CA MET A 1 49.72 -11.26 -1.87
C MET A 1 49.78 -12.78 -1.65
N GLU A 2 50.51 -13.34 -0.68
CA GLU A 2 50.51 -14.79 -0.42
C GLU A 2 49.39 -15.27 0.53
N GLN A 3 48.75 -14.42 1.30
CA GLN A 3 47.62 -14.79 2.16
C GLN A 3 46.24 -14.73 1.46
N GLU A 4 46.09 -13.93 0.42
CA GLU A 4 44.86 -13.87 -0.37
C GLU A 4 44.70 -15.07 -1.33
N ASN A 5 45.79 -15.66 -1.78
CA ASN A 5 45.76 -16.82 -2.66
C ASN A 5 45.47 -18.16 -1.95
N ARG A 6 45.52 -18.23 -0.61
CA ARG A 6 45.17 -19.46 0.13
C ARG A 6 43.69 -19.61 0.45
N ASN A 7 42.91 -18.53 0.39
CA ASN A 7 41.46 -18.59 0.64
C ASN A 7 40.63 -18.95 -0.59
N GLN A 8 41.22 -18.90 -1.80
CA GLN A 8 40.50 -19.28 -3.03
C GLN A 8 40.60 -20.76 -3.39
N GLN A 9 41.45 -21.55 -2.73
CA GLN A 9 41.68 -22.95 -3.08
C GLN A 9 40.85 -23.99 -2.30
N ASN A 10 39.96 -23.56 -1.36
CA ASN A 10 39.16 -24.51 -0.57
C ASN A 10 37.61 -24.29 -0.69
N ALA A 11 37.15 -23.62 -1.72
CA ALA A 11 35.72 -23.60 -2.03
C ALA A 11 35.36 -24.94 -2.72
N ALA A 12 34.60 -25.80 -2.03
CA ALA A 12 33.99 -26.95 -2.66
C ALA A 12 33.21 -26.48 -3.91
N PRO A 13 33.21 -27.24 -5.02
CA PRO A 13 32.55 -26.85 -6.25
C PRO A 13 31.07 -26.54 -5.93
N GLN A 14 30.64 -25.32 -6.18
CA GLN A 14 29.25 -24.92 -6.02
C GLN A 14 28.39 -25.77 -6.96
N VAL A 15 27.52 -26.62 -6.39
CA VAL A 15 26.56 -27.45 -7.15
C VAL A 15 25.66 -26.52 -7.94
N SER A 16 25.52 -26.72 -9.25
CA SER A 16 24.69 -25.86 -10.09
C SER A 16 23.25 -25.87 -9.62
N LEU A 17 22.51 -24.78 -9.87
CA LEU A 17 21.06 -24.68 -9.54
C LEU A 17 20.28 -25.84 -10.18
N GLY A 18 20.61 -26.21 -11.43
CA GLY A 18 20.00 -27.34 -12.15
C GLY A 18 20.21 -28.66 -11.44
N ASP A 19 21.43 -28.94 -10.96
CA ASP A 19 21.73 -30.16 -10.22
C ASP A 19 21.00 -30.19 -8.86
N GLN A 20 20.90 -29.07 -8.15
CA GLN A 20 20.14 -29.00 -6.91
C GLN A 20 18.67 -29.32 -7.13
N ILE A 21 18.06 -28.77 -8.18
CA ILE A 21 16.67 -29.04 -8.56
C ILE A 21 16.48 -30.53 -8.89
N LYS A 22 17.38 -31.09 -9.67
CA LYS A 22 17.37 -32.51 -10.04
C LYS A 22 17.40 -33.42 -8.80
N VAL A 23 18.33 -33.18 -7.90
CA VAL A 23 18.47 -33.97 -6.65
C VAL A 23 17.21 -33.87 -5.79
N ARG A 24 16.59 -32.68 -5.70
CA ARG A 24 15.35 -32.50 -4.92
C ARG A 24 14.17 -33.24 -5.53
N ARG A 25 14.05 -33.27 -6.86
CA ARG A 25 13.02 -34.04 -7.58
C ARG A 25 13.24 -35.56 -7.42
N GLU A 26 14.48 -36.02 -7.46
CA GLU A 26 14.80 -37.44 -7.21
C GLU A 26 14.43 -37.86 -5.77
N LYS A 27 14.72 -37.02 -4.77
CA LYS A 27 14.27 -37.26 -3.37
C LYS A 27 12.76 -37.33 -3.25
N LEU A 28 12.00 -36.46 -3.96
CA LEU A 28 10.54 -36.51 -3.97
C LEU A 28 10.06 -37.83 -4.60
N ALA A 29 10.57 -38.20 -5.76
CA ALA A 29 10.20 -39.44 -6.46
C ALA A 29 10.48 -40.69 -5.57
N GLN A 30 11.59 -40.69 -4.82
CA GLN A 30 11.88 -41.75 -3.86
C GLN A 30 10.84 -41.82 -2.76
N LEU A 31 10.45 -40.68 -2.15
CA LEU A 31 9.41 -40.61 -1.11
C LEU A 31 8.05 -41.11 -1.64
N GLN A 32 7.70 -40.72 -2.85
CA GLN A 32 6.46 -41.18 -3.49
C GLN A 32 6.46 -42.69 -3.76
N ALA A 33 7.58 -43.24 -4.22
CA ALA A 33 7.74 -44.69 -4.43
C ALA A 33 7.68 -45.50 -3.10
N GLU A 34 8.06 -44.86 -2.00
CA GLU A 34 7.96 -45.43 -0.64
C GLU A 34 6.57 -45.26 -0.03
N GLY A 35 5.59 -44.70 -0.75
CA GLY A 35 4.23 -44.43 -0.26
C GLY A 35 4.13 -43.26 0.72
N MET A 36 5.15 -42.40 0.76
CA MET A 36 5.27 -41.24 1.67
C MET A 36 5.20 -39.92 0.88
N ASP A 37 4.23 -39.78 0.00
CA ASP A 37 4.04 -38.55 -0.78
C ASP A 37 3.66 -37.39 0.13
N PRO A 38 4.50 -36.35 0.29
CA PRO A 38 4.17 -35.19 1.13
C PRO A 38 2.97 -34.41 0.58
N PHE A 39 2.72 -34.47 -0.73
CA PHE A 39 1.60 -33.74 -1.36
C PHE A 39 0.26 -34.44 -1.19
N ALA A 40 0.23 -35.68 -0.71
CA ALA A 40 -0.98 -36.37 -0.32
C ALA A 40 -1.52 -35.93 1.06
N ILE A 41 -0.71 -35.22 1.86
CA ILE A 41 -1.09 -34.76 3.17
C ILE A 41 -1.94 -33.48 3.04
N THR A 42 -3.21 -33.56 3.42
CA THR A 42 -4.18 -32.46 3.27
C THR A 42 -4.31 -31.59 4.53
N ARG A 43 -3.88 -32.06 5.70
CA ARG A 43 -4.04 -31.36 6.98
C ARG A 43 -2.93 -31.73 7.95
N PHE A 44 -2.47 -30.71 8.68
CA PHE A 44 -1.64 -30.84 9.88
C PHE A 44 -2.14 -29.85 10.93
N VAL A 45 -2.28 -30.28 12.17
CA VAL A 45 -2.81 -29.45 13.26
C VAL A 45 -1.67 -28.95 14.12
N SER A 46 -1.38 -27.65 14.05
CA SER A 46 -0.49 -26.99 14.99
C SER A 46 -1.25 -26.56 16.24
N THR A 47 -0.68 -26.79 17.41
CA THR A 47 -1.27 -26.41 18.71
C THR A 47 -0.72 -25.08 19.23
N THR A 48 0.38 -24.58 18.65
CA THR A 48 1.06 -23.37 19.08
C THR A 48 1.89 -22.74 17.93
N THR A 49 2.48 -21.59 18.20
CA THR A 49 3.37 -20.84 17.28
C THR A 49 4.75 -20.61 17.91
N ALA A 50 5.72 -20.25 17.07
CA ALA A 50 7.09 -19.96 17.51
C ALA A 50 7.14 -18.80 18.53
N GLN A 51 6.33 -17.77 18.32
CA GLN A 51 6.26 -16.62 19.21
C GLN A 51 5.59 -16.99 20.54
N GLU A 52 4.47 -17.69 20.49
CA GLU A 52 3.76 -18.15 21.69
C GLU A 52 4.64 -19.01 22.59
N ILE A 53 5.43 -19.93 22.00
CA ILE A 53 6.41 -20.72 22.77
C ILE A 53 7.43 -19.81 23.46
N LYS A 54 7.92 -18.76 22.80
CA LYS A 54 8.91 -17.86 23.37
C LYS A 54 8.35 -16.96 24.46
N GLU A 55 7.14 -16.44 24.28
CA GLU A 55 6.46 -15.54 25.21
C GLU A 55 6.02 -16.27 26.48
N HIS A 56 5.58 -17.53 26.36
CA HIS A 56 5.07 -18.34 27.46
C HIS A 56 5.98 -19.53 27.80
N PHE A 57 7.27 -19.40 27.51
CA PHE A 57 8.22 -20.52 27.61
C PHE A 57 8.16 -21.24 28.98
N ASP A 58 8.24 -20.49 30.07
CA ASP A 58 8.33 -21.04 31.41
C ASP A 58 7.05 -21.83 31.81
N GLU A 59 5.92 -21.45 31.21
CA GLU A 59 4.64 -22.19 31.42
C GLU A 59 4.54 -23.41 30.49
N MET A 60 5.26 -23.39 29.37
CA MET A 60 5.16 -24.42 28.33
C MET A 60 6.33 -25.41 28.36
N GLU A 61 7.38 -25.16 29.11
CA GLU A 61 8.52 -26.08 29.22
C GLU A 61 8.07 -27.47 29.69
N GLY A 62 8.54 -28.51 29.02
CA GLY A 62 8.14 -29.90 29.27
C GLY A 62 6.79 -30.32 28.70
N LYS A 63 6.01 -29.39 28.12
CA LYS A 63 4.70 -29.73 27.52
C LYS A 63 4.84 -30.25 26.09
N PRO A 64 3.99 -31.22 25.71
CA PRO A 64 3.90 -31.67 24.34
C PRO A 64 3.31 -30.58 23.42
N VAL A 65 3.88 -30.41 22.24
CA VAL A 65 3.42 -29.45 21.26
C VAL A 65 3.46 -30.04 19.86
N SER A 66 2.63 -29.45 18.99
CA SER A 66 2.65 -29.65 17.55
C SER A 66 2.83 -28.29 16.87
N ILE A 67 3.82 -28.16 15.99
CA ILE A 67 4.15 -26.94 15.28
C ILE A 67 4.49 -27.23 13.83
N ALA A 68 4.11 -26.37 12.90
CA ALA A 68 4.45 -26.51 11.48
C ALA A 68 5.11 -25.25 10.94
N GLY A 69 6.02 -25.44 9.99
CA GLY A 69 6.71 -24.31 9.37
C GLY A 69 7.72 -24.75 8.31
N ARG A 70 8.48 -23.79 7.84
CA ARG A 70 9.53 -23.99 6.84
C ARG A 70 10.89 -24.18 7.49
N LEU A 71 11.67 -25.18 7.03
CA LEU A 71 13.05 -25.37 7.45
C LEU A 71 13.93 -24.28 6.84
N MET A 72 14.50 -23.41 7.67
CA MET A 72 15.33 -22.27 7.24
C MET A 72 16.82 -22.53 7.43
N SER A 73 17.17 -23.44 8.31
CA SER A 73 18.55 -23.91 8.50
C SER A 73 18.55 -25.35 8.96
N LYS A 74 19.68 -26.01 8.74
CA LYS A 74 19.89 -27.38 9.23
C LYS A 74 21.36 -27.63 9.46
N ARG A 75 21.71 -28.08 10.66
CA ARG A 75 23.09 -28.41 11.07
C ARG A 75 23.08 -29.76 11.76
N GLY A 76 23.83 -30.72 11.20
CA GLY A 76 23.97 -32.04 11.77
C GLY A 76 25.29 -32.15 12.57
N MET A 77 25.21 -32.73 13.76
CA MET A 77 26.36 -33.07 14.62
C MET A 77 26.21 -34.50 15.08
N GLY A 78 26.77 -35.44 14.30
CA GLY A 78 26.71 -36.87 14.61
C GLY A 78 25.27 -37.41 14.67
N LYS A 79 24.81 -37.76 15.88
CA LYS A 79 23.45 -38.28 16.12
C LYS A 79 22.38 -37.20 16.37
N VAL A 80 22.78 -35.93 16.30
CA VAL A 80 21.90 -34.78 16.59
C VAL A 80 21.83 -33.87 15.37
N SER A 81 20.63 -33.29 15.14
CA SER A 81 20.41 -32.24 14.14
C SER A 81 19.70 -31.07 14.79
N PHE A 82 20.20 -29.87 14.53
CA PHE A 82 19.54 -28.61 14.88
C PHE A 82 19.00 -27.96 13.61
N CYS A 83 17.77 -27.47 13.66
CA CYS A 83 17.13 -26.78 12.54
C CYS A 83 16.43 -25.53 13.04
N ASP A 84 16.35 -24.50 12.21
CA ASP A 84 15.44 -23.38 12.46
C ASP A 84 14.15 -23.63 11.68
N LEU A 85 13.04 -23.70 12.39
CA LEU A 85 11.70 -23.75 11.82
C LEU A 85 11.11 -22.34 11.81
N GLN A 86 10.65 -21.87 10.67
CA GLN A 86 9.98 -20.57 10.52
C GLN A 86 8.49 -20.79 10.27
N ASP A 87 7.65 -20.27 11.16
CA ASP A 87 6.22 -20.20 10.99
C ASP A 87 5.73 -18.78 10.65
N LYS A 88 4.45 -18.52 10.80
CA LYS A 88 3.85 -17.19 10.54
C LYS A 88 4.31 -16.11 11.51
N THR A 89 4.77 -16.48 12.71
CA THR A 89 5.10 -15.56 13.80
C THR A 89 6.59 -15.35 14.01
N GLY A 90 7.43 -16.28 13.51
CA GLY A 90 8.87 -16.18 13.69
C GLY A 90 9.59 -17.51 13.53
N ARG A 91 10.75 -17.62 14.19
CA ARG A 91 11.59 -18.83 14.15
C ARG A 91 11.73 -19.45 15.52
N ILE A 92 11.75 -20.79 15.54
CA ILE A 92 12.10 -21.58 16.71
C ILE A 92 13.09 -22.66 16.33
N GLN A 93 14.00 -23.01 17.26
CA GLN A 93 14.93 -24.10 17.05
C GLN A 93 14.25 -25.44 17.23
N LEU A 94 14.51 -26.36 16.30
CA LEU A 94 14.19 -27.79 16.46
C LEU A 94 15.45 -28.55 16.86
N TYR A 95 15.30 -29.44 17.82
CA TYR A 95 16.31 -30.41 18.21
C TYR A 95 15.81 -31.82 17.87
N ALA A 96 16.47 -32.47 16.94
CA ALA A 96 16.16 -33.82 16.49
C ALA A 96 17.33 -34.76 16.85
N ARG A 97 17.06 -35.80 17.58
CA ARG A 97 18.08 -36.76 18.04
C ARG A 97 17.70 -38.17 17.63
N LYS A 98 18.68 -38.90 17.06
CA LYS A 98 18.47 -40.26 16.56
C LYS A 98 17.92 -41.23 17.62
N ASP A 99 18.40 -41.09 18.85
CA ASP A 99 18.03 -42.00 19.96
C ASP A 99 16.61 -41.65 20.58
N GLU A 100 16.03 -40.53 20.19
CA GLU A 100 14.74 -40.04 20.71
C GLU A 100 13.61 -40.09 19.64
N MET A 101 13.97 -40.45 18.40
CA MET A 101 13.07 -40.61 17.27
C MET A 101 13.13 -42.07 16.74
N ASP A 102 12.11 -42.47 15.98
CA ASP A 102 12.21 -43.65 15.15
C ASP A 102 13.41 -43.53 14.19
N GLU A 103 14.24 -44.56 14.10
CA GLU A 103 15.49 -44.50 13.33
C GLU A 103 15.24 -44.26 11.83
N ALA A 104 14.22 -44.88 11.26
CA ALA A 104 13.84 -44.68 9.86
C ALA A 104 13.34 -43.26 9.62
N ALA A 105 12.53 -42.73 10.55
CA ALA A 105 12.04 -41.35 10.50
C ALA A 105 13.19 -40.33 10.61
N TYR A 106 14.16 -40.55 11.52
CA TYR A 106 15.33 -39.69 11.63
C TYR A 106 16.20 -39.73 10.36
N ASN A 107 16.40 -40.91 9.77
CA ASN A 107 17.16 -41.04 8.54
C ASN A 107 16.46 -40.40 7.34
N ARG A 108 15.12 -40.42 7.28
CA ARG A 108 14.37 -39.65 6.28
C ARG A 108 14.50 -38.14 6.50
N PHE A 109 14.35 -37.67 7.74
CA PHE A 109 14.52 -36.26 8.10
C PHE A 109 15.91 -35.74 7.72
N LYS A 110 16.97 -36.55 7.85
CA LYS A 110 18.31 -36.18 7.40
C LYS A 110 18.40 -35.83 5.91
N LYS A 111 17.49 -36.38 5.08
CA LYS A 111 17.45 -36.12 3.64
C LYS A 111 16.59 -34.89 3.26
N TYR A 112 15.82 -34.31 4.22
CA TYR A 112 15.05 -33.12 3.98
C TYR A 112 15.95 -31.92 3.69
N ASP A 113 15.47 -30.99 2.87
CA ASP A 113 16.23 -29.85 2.41
C ASP A 113 15.78 -28.55 3.08
N ILE A 114 16.65 -27.55 3.11
CA ILE A 114 16.26 -26.17 3.47
C ILE A 114 15.20 -25.71 2.48
N GLY A 115 14.14 -25.12 3.01
CA GLY A 115 12.97 -24.73 2.25
C GLY A 115 11.79 -25.70 2.36
N ASP A 116 12.00 -26.96 2.77
CA ASP A 116 10.91 -27.92 3.00
C ASP A 116 9.98 -27.44 4.09
N ILE A 117 8.68 -27.72 3.94
CA ILE A 117 7.67 -27.45 4.97
C ILE A 117 7.43 -28.73 5.77
N VAL A 118 7.55 -28.63 7.06
CA VAL A 118 7.43 -29.77 7.98
C VAL A 118 6.43 -29.51 9.09
N GLY A 119 5.77 -30.57 9.55
CA GLY A 119 5.06 -30.63 10.81
C GLY A 119 5.93 -31.37 11.85
N VAL A 120 5.97 -30.86 13.05
CA VAL A 120 6.80 -31.37 14.14
C VAL A 120 5.93 -31.58 15.37
N GLU A 121 5.95 -32.79 15.89
CA GLU A 121 5.40 -33.09 17.22
C GLU A 121 6.56 -33.36 18.17
N GLY A 122 6.50 -32.75 19.35
CA GLY A 122 7.62 -32.82 20.28
C GLY A 122 7.30 -32.19 21.61
N GLU A 123 8.32 -31.81 22.33
CA GLU A 123 8.26 -31.26 23.68
C GLU A 123 9.11 -29.97 23.74
N ILE A 124 8.60 -28.95 24.40
CA ILE A 124 9.32 -27.69 24.60
C ILE A 124 10.41 -27.92 25.68
N PHE A 125 11.61 -27.45 25.37
CA PHE A 125 12.72 -27.53 26.32
C PHE A 125 13.75 -26.42 26.09
N ARG A 126 14.57 -26.17 27.08
CA ARG A 126 15.72 -25.27 26.98
C ARG A 126 17.00 -26.07 26.78
N THR A 127 17.77 -25.73 25.76
CA THR A 127 19.08 -26.38 25.55
C THR A 127 20.07 -25.98 26.65
N GLN A 128 21.17 -26.72 26.78
CA GLN A 128 22.27 -26.39 27.72
C GLN A 128 22.85 -24.99 27.50
N ARG A 129 22.71 -24.41 26.32
CA ARG A 129 23.15 -23.05 25.98
C ARG A 129 22.06 -21.99 26.20
N GLY A 130 20.92 -22.37 26.76
CA GLY A 130 19.82 -21.45 27.04
C GLY A 130 18.83 -21.22 25.89
N GLU A 131 19.00 -21.88 24.72
CA GLU A 131 18.11 -21.69 23.58
C GLU A 131 16.77 -22.40 23.78
N MET A 132 15.66 -21.64 23.58
CA MET A 132 14.30 -22.19 23.61
C MET A 132 14.06 -23.03 22.35
N SER A 133 13.69 -24.29 22.52
CA SER A 133 13.68 -25.26 21.43
C SER A 133 12.52 -26.24 21.55
N VAL A 134 12.17 -26.88 20.43
CA VAL A 134 11.29 -28.04 20.40
C VAL A 134 12.12 -29.28 20.17
N ARG A 135 12.08 -30.20 21.14
CA ARG A 135 12.66 -31.54 21.04
C ARG A 135 11.69 -32.40 20.22
N ALA A 136 12.06 -32.67 18.99
CA ALA A 136 11.21 -33.39 18.05
C ALA A 136 11.13 -34.88 18.39
N LYS A 137 9.92 -35.41 18.49
CA LYS A 137 9.60 -36.85 18.54
C LYS A 137 9.26 -37.36 17.15
N THR A 138 8.49 -36.56 16.36
CA THR A 138 8.18 -36.84 14.97
C THR A 138 8.43 -35.60 14.11
N ILE A 139 8.89 -35.80 12.88
CA ILE A 139 9.02 -34.76 11.87
C ILE A 139 8.43 -35.30 10.57
N THR A 140 7.29 -34.73 10.17
CA THR A 140 6.57 -35.12 8.95
C THR A 140 6.83 -34.10 7.87
N LEU A 141 7.22 -34.54 6.68
CA LEU A 141 7.33 -33.66 5.50
C LEU A 141 5.94 -33.36 4.97
N LEU A 142 5.51 -32.11 5.04
CA LEU A 142 4.20 -31.64 4.59
C LEU A 142 4.21 -31.13 3.14
N SER A 143 5.36 -30.60 2.72
CA SER A 143 5.56 -30.13 1.34
C SER A 143 7.05 -30.11 1.01
N LYS A 144 7.42 -30.65 -0.15
CA LYS A 144 8.78 -30.66 -0.65
C LYS A 144 9.09 -29.39 -1.44
N SER A 145 10.12 -28.65 -0.99
CA SER A 145 10.65 -27.52 -1.74
C SER A 145 11.53 -28.04 -2.89
N LEU A 146 11.09 -27.86 -4.13
CA LEU A 146 11.81 -28.30 -5.32
C LEU A 146 12.87 -27.29 -5.79
N LEU A 147 12.70 -26.01 -5.43
CA LEU A 147 13.67 -24.96 -5.67
C LEU A 147 14.42 -24.64 -4.37
N PRO A 148 15.76 -24.47 -4.42
CA PRO A 148 16.49 -23.97 -3.26
C PRO A 148 16.11 -22.51 -2.97
N LEU A 149 16.10 -22.13 -1.70
CA LEU A 149 15.99 -20.72 -1.33
C LEU A 149 17.27 -19.97 -1.72
N PRO A 150 17.21 -18.67 -2.03
CA PRO A 150 18.38 -17.82 -2.21
C PRO A 150 19.36 -17.93 -1.04
N GLU A 151 20.67 -17.80 -1.31
CA GLU A 151 21.71 -17.97 -0.29
C GLU A 151 21.55 -16.99 0.88
N LYS A 152 21.76 -17.51 2.10
CA LYS A 152 21.51 -16.85 3.38
C LYS A 152 22.25 -15.53 3.60
N PHE A 153 23.42 -15.35 2.95
CA PHE A 153 24.31 -14.21 3.20
C PHE A 153 24.05 -13.00 2.32
N HIS A 154 23.33 -13.17 1.23
CA HIS A 154 23.02 -12.07 0.31
C HIS A 154 21.53 -11.81 0.17
N GLY A 155 20.68 -12.70 0.69
CA GLY A 155 19.21 -12.60 0.61
C GLY A 155 18.75 -12.41 -0.84
N LEU A 156 17.50 -12.01 -1.01
CA LEU A 156 17.02 -11.46 -2.27
C LEU A 156 17.25 -9.95 -2.20
N THR A 157 18.45 -9.46 -2.54
CA THR A 157 18.83 -8.03 -2.44
C THR A 157 18.41 -7.24 -3.67
N ASP A 158 18.31 -7.90 -4.82
CA ASP A 158 17.83 -7.25 -6.05
C ASP A 158 16.35 -6.87 -5.91
N LYS A 159 16.08 -5.56 -5.93
CA LYS A 159 14.73 -5.00 -5.72
C LYS A 159 13.73 -5.48 -6.77
N GLU A 160 14.15 -5.61 -8.01
CA GLU A 160 13.25 -6.06 -9.09
C GLU A 160 12.83 -7.51 -8.89
N THR A 161 13.77 -8.40 -8.58
CA THR A 161 13.47 -9.80 -8.26
C THR A 161 12.57 -9.93 -7.03
N ARG A 162 12.77 -9.10 -5.99
CA ARG A 162 11.89 -9.04 -4.80
C ARG A 162 10.43 -8.74 -5.17
N TYR A 163 10.21 -7.81 -6.07
CA TYR A 163 8.85 -7.45 -6.50
C TYR A 163 8.22 -8.53 -7.39
N ARG A 164 9.00 -9.15 -8.30
CA ARG A 164 8.52 -10.23 -9.18
C ARG A 164 8.28 -11.54 -8.44
N GLN A 165 9.15 -11.87 -7.48
CA GLN A 165 9.07 -13.09 -6.68
C GLN A 165 8.73 -12.75 -5.21
N ARG A 166 7.68 -11.99 -4.99
CA ARG A 166 7.26 -11.55 -3.66
C ARG A 166 7.10 -12.72 -2.67
N TYR A 167 6.66 -13.87 -3.14
CA TYR A 167 6.55 -15.08 -2.32
C TYR A 167 7.92 -15.57 -1.82
N VAL A 168 9.01 -15.39 -2.56
CA VAL A 168 10.37 -15.67 -2.08
C VAL A 168 10.84 -14.58 -1.13
N ASP A 169 10.62 -13.31 -1.48
CA ASP A 169 10.93 -12.15 -0.63
C ASP A 169 10.30 -12.30 0.77
N LEU A 170 9.03 -12.66 0.84
CA LEU A 170 8.32 -12.92 2.10
C LEU A 170 8.88 -14.11 2.91
N ILE A 171 9.57 -15.06 2.28
CA ILE A 171 10.22 -16.18 2.96
C ILE A 171 11.57 -15.76 3.56
N VAL A 172 12.38 -15.03 2.78
CA VAL A 172 13.79 -14.76 3.13
C VAL A 172 13.97 -13.43 3.87
N ASN A 173 13.08 -12.47 3.67
CA ASN A 173 13.06 -11.13 4.27
C ASN A 173 11.79 -10.97 5.15
N PRO A 174 11.77 -11.53 6.38
CA PRO A 174 10.56 -11.54 7.20
C PRO A 174 10.05 -10.13 7.58
N GLU A 175 10.91 -9.12 7.57
CA GLU A 175 10.57 -7.71 7.80
C GLU A 175 9.57 -7.18 6.76
N VAL A 176 9.62 -7.68 5.52
CA VAL A 176 8.70 -7.28 4.45
C VAL A 176 7.24 -7.58 4.80
N LYS A 177 6.98 -8.65 5.58
CA LYS A 177 5.62 -8.99 6.04
C LYS A 177 5.02 -7.86 6.87
N ARG A 178 5.85 -7.13 7.64
CA ARG A 178 5.40 -6.02 8.48
C ARG A 178 4.64 -4.97 7.68
N ASN A 179 5.10 -4.64 6.47
CA ASN A 179 4.45 -3.63 5.62
C ASN A 179 3.01 -4.05 5.29
N PHE A 180 2.79 -5.32 4.96
CA PHE A 180 1.46 -5.84 4.61
C PHE A 180 0.56 -6.05 5.83
N ILE A 181 1.13 -6.34 7.00
CA ILE A 181 0.39 -6.38 8.27
C ILE A 181 -0.08 -4.96 8.63
N ILE A 182 0.80 -3.96 8.57
CA ILE A 182 0.45 -2.55 8.79
C ILE A 182 -0.61 -2.10 7.80
N ARG A 183 -0.49 -2.46 6.51
CA ARG A 183 -1.53 -2.17 5.50
C ARG A 183 -2.89 -2.72 5.92
N SER A 184 -2.94 -3.98 6.32
CA SER A 184 -4.19 -4.62 6.77
C SER A 184 -4.75 -3.96 8.04
N GLN A 185 -3.88 -3.60 8.98
CA GLN A 185 -4.25 -2.88 10.20
C GLN A 185 -4.77 -1.48 9.91
N PHE A 186 -4.15 -0.75 8.96
CA PHE A 186 -4.58 0.58 8.58
C PHE A 186 -5.97 0.56 7.93
N ILE A 187 -6.21 -0.34 6.98
CA ILE A 187 -7.53 -0.48 6.33
C ILE A 187 -8.59 -0.87 7.37
N LYS A 188 -8.27 -1.78 8.28
CA LYS A 188 -9.20 -2.13 9.37
C LYS A 188 -9.48 -0.95 10.29
N HIS A 189 -8.44 -0.20 10.67
CA HIS A 189 -8.59 0.98 11.52
C HIS A 189 -9.45 2.05 10.86
N LEU A 190 -9.22 2.32 9.58
CA LEU A 190 -10.01 3.26 8.79
C LEU A 190 -11.50 2.87 8.78
N ARG A 191 -11.80 1.59 8.53
CA ARG A 191 -13.18 1.08 8.59
C ARG A 191 -13.77 1.25 9.99
N ASP A 192 -13.08 0.79 11.03
CA ASP A 192 -13.52 0.93 12.42
C ASP A 192 -13.77 2.42 12.77
N TYR A 193 -12.94 3.35 12.27
CA TYR A 193 -13.07 4.79 12.50
C TYR A 193 -14.32 5.36 11.86
N LEU A 194 -14.53 5.08 10.58
CA LEU A 194 -15.68 5.58 9.81
C LEU A 194 -17.00 4.93 10.26
N ASP A 195 -17.01 3.62 10.51
CA ASP A 195 -18.19 2.89 11.02
C ASP A 195 -18.65 3.48 12.37
N ASN A 196 -17.71 3.81 13.27
CA ASN A 196 -18.03 4.45 14.56
C ASN A 196 -18.60 5.88 14.40
N MET A 197 -18.35 6.55 13.28
CA MET A 197 -18.96 7.82 12.92
C MET A 197 -20.33 7.66 12.21
N GLY A 198 -20.77 6.42 11.99
CA GLY A 198 -22.04 6.09 11.35
C GLY A 198 -21.99 6.13 9.81
N TYR A 199 -20.82 6.00 9.21
CA TYR A 199 -20.70 5.79 7.78
C TYR A 199 -21.07 4.35 7.41
N ILE A 200 -21.54 4.18 6.17
CA ILE A 200 -21.87 2.89 5.56
C ILE A 200 -20.85 2.61 4.47
N GLU A 201 -20.13 1.48 4.55
CA GLU A 201 -19.28 1.00 3.44
C GLU A 201 -20.17 0.50 2.31
N VAL A 202 -19.90 0.96 1.10
CA VAL A 202 -20.63 0.59 -0.11
C VAL A 202 -19.68 0.14 -1.20
N GLU A 203 -20.20 -0.53 -2.23
CA GLU A 203 -19.47 -0.92 -3.43
C GLU A 203 -20.14 -0.31 -4.65
N THR A 204 -19.35 0.36 -5.49
CA THR A 204 -19.79 0.94 -6.76
C THR A 204 -19.12 0.23 -7.94
N PRO A 205 -19.64 0.36 -9.17
CA PRO A 205 -19.09 -0.36 -10.31
C PRO A 205 -17.62 -0.04 -10.60
N VAL A 206 -16.83 -1.08 -10.86
CA VAL A 206 -15.46 -0.96 -11.40
C VAL A 206 -15.47 -0.63 -12.87
N LEU A 207 -16.43 -1.16 -13.62
CA LEU A 207 -16.62 -0.91 -15.06
C LEU A 207 -17.73 0.12 -15.27
N ASN A 208 -17.42 1.21 -15.95
CA ASN A 208 -18.32 2.33 -16.21
C ASN A 208 -18.43 2.57 -17.72
N THR A 209 -19.54 3.13 -18.14
CA THR A 209 -19.74 3.59 -19.54
C THR A 209 -19.14 4.98 -19.78
N ILE A 210 -18.82 5.71 -18.70
CA ILE A 210 -18.22 7.05 -18.71
C ILE A 210 -17.10 7.06 -17.67
N ALA A 211 -15.95 7.63 -18.01
CA ALA A 211 -14.88 7.90 -17.05
C ALA A 211 -15.08 9.31 -16.45
N GLY A 212 -15.08 9.43 -15.13
CA GLY A 212 -15.26 10.72 -14.45
C GLY A 212 -14.89 10.66 -12.98
N GLY A 213 -14.94 11.82 -12.29
CA GLY A 213 -14.58 11.98 -10.88
C GLY A 213 -13.09 12.19 -10.62
N ALA A 214 -12.27 12.32 -11.66
CA ALA A 214 -10.85 12.67 -11.55
C ALA A 214 -10.29 13.10 -12.91
N ALA A 215 -9.24 13.91 -12.91
CA ALA A 215 -8.44 14.18 -14.09
C ALA A 215 -7.41 13.05 -14.24
N ALA A 216 -7.71 12.05 -15.06
CA ALA A 216 -6.84 10.88 -15.27
C ALA A 216 -7.22 10.12 -16.54
N ARG A 217 -6.23 9.45 -17.15
CA ARG A 217 -6.46 8.60 -18.32
C ARG A 217 -6.99 7.22 -17.91
N PRO A 218 -8.17 6.77 -18.40
CA PRO A 218 -8.74 5.47 -18.05
C PRO A 218 -8.10 4.32 -18.82
N PHE A 219 -8.18 3.09 -18.26
CA PHE A 219 -8.08 1.86 -19.03
C PHE A 219 -9.41 1.59 -19.71
N ILE A 220 -9.36 1.20 -20.99
CA ILE A 220 -10.53 0.89 -21.81
C ILE A 220 -10.60 -0.63 -22.00
N THR A 221 -11.80 -1.20 -21.86
CA THR A 221 -12.10 -2.59 -22.16
C THR A 221 -13.37 -2.69 -22.98
N HIS A 222 -13.65 -3.85 -23.59
CA HIS A 222 -14.83 -4.07 -24.43
C HIS A 222 -15.77 -5.09 -23.83
N HIS A 223 -17.08 -4.76 -23.76
CA HIS A 223 -18.11 -5.66 -23.29
C HIS A 223 -18.72 -6.40 -24.50
N ASN A 224 -18.29 -7.65 -24.73
CA ASN A 224 -18.62 -8.42 -25.94
C ASN A 224 -20.11 -8.57 -26.21
N THR A 225 -20.96 -8.78 -25.21
CA THR A 225 -22.39 -9.01 -25.38
C THR A 225 -23.17 -7.76 -25.73
N LEU A 226 -22.76 -6.61 -25.15
CA LEU A 226 -23.39 -5.32 -25.41
C LEU A 226 -22.76 -4.60 -26.60
N ASP A 227 -21.60 -5.06 -27.06
CA ASP A 227 -20.82 -4.47 -28.15
C ASP A 227 -20.51 -2.99 -27.87
N ILE A 228 -20.05 -2.67 -26.65
CA ILE A 228 -19.69 -1.32 -26.21
C ILE A 228 -18.34 -1.32 -25.52
N ASP A 229 -17.63 -0.20 -25.64
CA ASP A 229 -16.46 0.06 -24.82
C ASP A 229 -16.86 0.51 -23.42
N MET A 230 -16.11 0.06 -22.42
CA MET A 230 -16.26 0.41 -21.03
C MET A 230 -14.93 0.88 -20.46
N TYR A 231 -14.99 1.70 -19.43
CA TYR A 231 -13.84 2.28 -18.76
C TYR A 231 -13.68 1.69 -17.38
N MET A 232 -12.47 1.30 -17.01
CA MET A 232 -12.16 0.99 -15.61
C MET A 232 -12.18 2.31 -14.81
N ARG A 233 -12.80 2.30 -13.64
CA ARG A 233 -12.98 3.50 -12.81
C ARG A 233 -11.67 4.17 -12.46
N ILE A 234 -11.63 5.50 -12.60
CA ILE A 234 -10.50 6.36 -12.21
C ILE A 234 -10.74 7.04 -10.85
N ALA A 235 -11.97 7.01 -10.34
CA ALA A 235 -12.44 7.49 -9.04
C ALA A 235 -13.77 6.80 -8.69
N THR A 236 -14.22 6.89 -7.43
CA THR A 236 -15.55 6.43 -6.98
C THR A 236 -16.49 7.61 -6.67
N GLU A 237 -16.06 8.83 -6.89
CA GLU A 237 -16.71 10.08 -6.53
C GLU A 237 -18.17 10.20 -7.03
N LEU A 238 -18.37 10.15 -8.36
CA LEU A 238 -19.69 10.43 -8.93
C LEU A 238 -20.77 9.40 -8.50
N PRO A 239 -20.47 8.08 -8.45
CA PRO A 239 -21.39 7.10 -7.87
C PRO A 239 -21.73 7.36 -6.40
N LEU A 240 -20.73 7.71 -5.56
CA LEU A 240 -20.95 7.97 -4.15
C LEU A 240 -21.80 9.22 -3.91
N LYS A 241 -21.61 10.29 -4.68
CA LYS A 241 -22.45 11.49 -4.65
C LYS A 241 -23.91 11.18 -5.04
N ARG A 242 -24.16 10.27 -6.00
CA ARG A 242 -25.51 9.81 -6.33
C ARG A 242 -26.17 9.10 -5.14
N LEU A 243 -25.42 8.39 -4.30
CA LEU A 243 -25.96 7.79 -3.07
C LEU A 243 -26.33 8.86 -2.05
N ILE A 244 -25.56 9.94 -1.95
CA ILE A 244 -25.94 11.12 -1.11
C ILE A 244 -27.25 11.73 -1.59
N VAL A 245 -27.43 11.94 -2.90
CA VAL A 245 -28.71 12.37 -3.49
C VAL A 245 -29.84 11.40 -3.12
N GLY A 246 -29.55 10.09 -3.13
CA GLY A 246 -30.49 9.03 -2.75
C GLY A 246 -30.82 8.96 -1.26
N GLY A 247 -30.23 9.83 -0.41
CA GLY A 247 -30.50 9.90 1.03
C GLY A 247 -29.60 9.03 1.90
N MET A 248 -28.53 8.45 1.37
CA MET A 248 -27.49 7.80 2.17
C MET A 248 -26.52 8.88 2.69
N GLU A 249 -26.79 9.42 3.86
CA GLU A 249 -26.12 10.63 4.37
C GLU A 249 -24.64 10.50 4.66
N ARG A 250 -24.12 9.27 4.87
CA ARG A 250 -22.70 8.97 5.14
C ARG A 250 -22.30 7.69 4.48
N VAL A 251 -21.49 7.77 3.44
CA VAL A 251 -21.02 6.61 2.68
C VAL A 251 -19.52 6.68 2.47
N TYR A 252 -18.88 5.52 2.39
CA TYR A 252 -17.50 5.41 1.96
C TYR A 252 -17.27 4.13 1.15
N GLU A 253 -16.24 4.13 0.34
CA GLU A 253 -15.76 2.95 -0.38
C GLU A 253 -14.24 2.84 -0.27
N VAL A 254 -13.74 1.68 0.16
CA VAL A 254 -12.33 1.32 0.06
C VAL A 254 -12.16 0.50 -1.21
N GLY A 255 -11.61 1.09 -2.26
CA GLY A 255 -11.60 0.48 -3.58
C GLY A 255 -10.30 0.59 -4.35
N ARG A 256 -10.14 -0.30 -5.34
CA ARG A 256 -9.11 -0.18 -6.37
C ARG A 256 -9.53 0.84 -7.40
N ILE A 257 -8.56 1.69 -7.74
CA ILE A 257 -8.64 2.72 -8.79
C ILE A 257 -7.60 2.38 -9.86
N PHE A 258 -7.93 2.70 -11.11
CA PHE A 258 -7.16 2.32 -12.28
C PHE A 258 -6.87 3.56 -13.13
N ARG A 259 -5.60 3.95 -13.26
CA ARG A 259 -5.17 5.07 -14.09
C ARG A 259 -4.09 4.62 -15.07
N ASN A 260 -4.34 4.82 -16.35
CA ASN A 260 -3.43 4.40 -17.43
C ASN A 260 -2.32 5.43 -17.65
N GLU A 261 -1.51 5.60 -16.62
CA GLU A 261 -0.45 6.60 -16.55
C GLU A 261 0.92 5.94 -16.33
N GLY A 262 1.96 6.76 -16.21
CA GLY A 262 3.32 6.29 -15.95
C GLY A 262 3.49 5.58 -14.61
N MET A 263 4.52 4.76 -14.51
CA MET A 263 4.90 4.07 -13.26
C MET A 263 6.18 4.67 -12.72
N ASP A 264 6.14 5.16 -11.50
CA ASP A 264 7.29 5.71 -10.76
C ASP A 264 7.31 5.19 -9.30
N PRO A 265 8.19 5.67 -8.41
CA PRO A 265 8.19 5.27 -7.02
C PRO A 265 6.91 5.61 -6.25
N LYS A 266 6.12 6.61 -6.67
CA LYS A 266 4.89 7.06 -6.01
C LYS A 266 3.61 6.61 -6.72
N HIS A 267 3.70 6.18 -7.99
CA HIS A 267 2.56 5.84 -8.85
C HIS A 267 2.62 4.42 -9.39
N ASN A 268 1.47 3.75 -9.34
CA ASN A 268 1.21 2.43 -9.92
C ASN A 268 -0.11 2.47 -10.68
N PRO A 269 -0.26 1.81 -11.83
CA PRO A 269 -1.47 1.89 -12.66
C PRO A 269 -2.76 1.47 -11.95
N GLU A 270 -2.64 0.62 -10.96
CA GLU A 270 -3.71 0.28 -10.03
C GLU A 270 -3.24 0.55 -8.59
N PHE A 271 -4.07 1.18 -7.80
CA PHE A 271 -3.78 1.56 -6.42
C PHE A 271 -5.06 1.55 -5.58
N THR A 272 -4.96 1.68 -4.29
CA THR A 272 -6.10 1.64 -3.38
C THR A 272 -6.35 3.02 -2.79
N THR A 273 -7.59 3.48 -2.88
CA THR A 273 -8.07 4.68 -2.20
C THR A 273 -9.20 4.35 -1.23
N VAL A 274 -9.48 5.27 -0.35
CA VAL A 274 -10.80 5.43 0.26
C VAL A 274 -11.38 6.74 -0.22
N GLU A 275 -12.63 6.72 -0.63
CA GLU A 275 -13.42 7.92 -0.83
C GLU A 275 -14.63 7.88 0.11
N LEU A 276 -14.94 9.02 0.73
CA LEU A 276 -16.03 9.15 1.68
C LEU A 276 -16.78 10.47 1.48
N TYR A 277 -18.09 10.44 1.72
CA TYR A 277 -18.99 11.59 1.55
C TYR A 277 -19.95 11.65 2.72
N GLN A 278 -20.16 12.89 3.23
CA GLN A 278 -21.06 13.15 4.34
C GLN A 278 -21.96 14.34 4.03
N ALA A 279 -23.26 14.10 4.04
CA ALA A 279 -24.27 15.17 3.96
C ALA A 279 -24.22 16.06 5.19
N TYR A 280 -24.53 17.36 5.00
CA TYR A 280 -24.55 18.39 6.04
C TYR A 280 -23.18 18.61 6.71
N ALA A 281 -22.10 18.33 5.99
CA ALA A 281 -20.73 18.58 6.39
C ALA A 281 -20.02 19.46 5.35
N ASP A 282 -18.91 20.04 5.72
CA ASP A 282 -18.06 20.84 4.85
C ASP A 282 -16.61 20.33 4.84
N PHE A 283 -15.73 21.04 4.16
CA PHE A 283 -14.32 20.66 4.03
C PHE A 283 -13.54 20.74 5.37
N HIS A 284 -14.04 21.48 6.38
CA HIS A 284 -13.43 21.49 7.72
C HIS A 284 -13.65 20.17 8.46
N ASP A 285 -14.86 19.59 8.34
CA ASP A 285 -15.17 18.26 8.88
C ASP A 285 -14.26 17.19 8.25
N MET A 286 -13.98 17.32 6.94
CA MET A 286 -13.08 16.40 6.23
C MET A 286 -11.62 16.53 6.71
N MET A 287 -11.14 17.75 7.04
CA MET A 287 -9.81 17.94 7.65
C MET A 287 -9.72 17.21 9.00
N ASP A 288 -10.75 17.32 9.83
CA ASP A 288 -10.79 16.70 11.16
C ASP A 288 -10.80 15.16 11.04
N ILE A 289 -11.50 14.59 10.04
CA ILE A 289 -11.48 13.17 9.75
C ILE A 289 -10.10 12.73 9.27
N ALA A 290 -9.48 13.44 8.33
CA ALA A 290 -8.15 13.12 7.81
C ALA A 290 -7.10 13.09 8.95
N GLU A 291 -7.02 14.17 9.73
CA GLU A 291 -6.11 14.25 10.87
C GLU A 291 -6.40 13.14 11.89
N GLY A 292 -7.67 12.91 12.21
CA GLY A 292 -8.10 11.91 13.18
C GLY A 292 -7.73 10.48 12.79
N VAL A 293 -7.90 10.09 11.53
CA VAL A 293 -7.54 8.75 11.04
C VAL A 293 -6.04 8.50 11.17
N TYR A 294 -5.20 9.46 10.74
CA TYR A 294 -3.74 9.30 10.77
C TYR A 294 -3.18 9.29 12.19
N THR A 295 -3.61 10.24 13.02
CA THR A 295 -3.11 10.41 14.39
C THR A 295 -3.51 9.25 15.29
N THR A 296 -4.77 8.81 15.21
CA THR A 296 -5.26 7.69 16.02
C THR A 296 -4.65 6.35 15.59
N PHE A 297 -4.38 6.17 14.28
CA PHE A 297 -3.64 5.00 13.81
C PHE A 297 -2.21 4.98 14.35
N ALA A 298 -1.48 6.07 14.21
CA ALA A 298 -0.09 6.20 14.68
C ALA A 298 0.00 5.87 16.18
N GLN A 299 -0.85 6.47 16.99
CA GLN A 299 -0.87 6.23 18.43
C GLN A 299 -1.24 4.78 18.78
N LYS A 300 -2.28 4.22 18.14
CA LYS A 300 -2.80 2.89 18.48
C LYS A 300 -1.88 1.74 18.06
N TYR A 301 -1.27 1.83 16.87
CA TYR A 301 -0.55 0.70 16.27
C TYR A 301 0.97 0.88 16.26
N LEU A 302 1.47 2.12 16.31
CA LEU A 302 2.90 2.41 16.32
C LEU A 302 3.37 2.91 17.69
N GLY A 303 2.46 3.43 18.53
CA GLY A 303 2.75 3.96 19.86
C GLY A 303 3.49 5.29 19.87
N THR A 304 3.56 5.98 18.72
CA THR A 304 4.26 7.26 18.57
C THR A 304 3.63 8.09 17.45
N TYR A 305 3.76 9.42 17.57
CA TYR A 305 3.47 10.35 16.48
C TYR A 305 4.70 10.66 15.62
N GLU A 306 5.91 10.40 16.15
CA GLU A 306 7.15 10.65 15.43
C GLU A 306 7.49 9.47 14.52
N LEU A 307 7.59 9.74 13.24
CA LEU A 307 7.91 8.77 12.18
C LEU A 307 9.12 9.24 11.38
N GLU A 308 9.73 8.35 10.63
CA GLU A 308 10.74 8.66 9.63
C GLU A 308 10.26 8.15 8.27
N TRP A 309 10.20 9.05 7.29
CA TRP A 309 9.79 8.73 5.92
C TRP A 309 10.56 9.57 4.90
N MET A 310 11.04 8.94 3.84
CA MET A 310 11.85 9.60 2.79
C MET A 310 13.06 10.38 3.35
N GLY A 311 13.66 9.87 4.44
CA GLY A 311 14.80 10.48 5.11
C GLY A 311 14.46 11.70 5.97
N GLU A 312 13.20 12.04 6.14
CA GLU A 312 12.72 13.17 6.95
C GLU A 312 12.04 12.68 8.23
N LYS A 313 12.15 13.44 9.29
CA LYS A 313 11.38 13.24 10.51
C LYS A 313 10.03 13.93 10.41
N VAL A 314 8.97 13.20 10.63
CA VAL A 314 7.58 13.63 10.56
C VAL A 314 6.95 13.52 11.93
N ASP A 315 6.30 14.56 12.39
CA ASP A 315 5.51 14.57 13.62
C ASP A 315 4.02 14.67 13.28
N LEU A 316 3.28 13.59 13.55
CA LEU A 316 1.83 13.49 13.34
C LEU A 316 1.01 14.01 14.54
N THR A 317 1.62 14.67 15.53
CA THR A 317 0.89 15.23 16.67
C THR A 317 -0.30 16.08 16.18
N PRO A 318 -1.52 15.89 16.74
CA PRO A 318 -2.70 16.64 16.31
C PRO A 318 -2.54 18.16 16.36
N GLY A 319 -3.23 18.86 15.47
CA GLY A 319 -3.15 20.30 15.30
C GLY A 319 -2.31 20.71 14.07
N TRP A 320 -2.51 19.96 12.98
CA TRP A 320 -1.79 20.22 11.73
C TRP A 320 -2.07 21.61 11.18
N PRO A 321 -1.06 22.35 10.70
CA PRO A 321 -1.24 23.67 10.10
C PRO A 321 -2.23 23.67 8.94
N ARG A 322 -3.08 24.68 8.87
CA ARG A 322 -4.04 24.94 7.80
C ARG A 322 -3.66 26.27 7.15
N LEU A 323 -3.10 26.23 5.94
CA LEU A 323 -2.71 27.40 5.17
C LEU A 323 -3.56 27.52 3.92
N THR A 324 -4.01 28.71 3.57
CA THR A 324 -4.58 28.93 2.23
C THR A 324 -3.46 28.85 1.19
N MET A 325 -3.81 28.50 -0.06
CA MET A 325 -2.83 28.46 -1.15
C MET A 325 -2.14 29.81 -1.33
N VAL A 326 -2.88 30.91 -1.21
CA VAL A 326 -2.33 32.27 -1.30
C VAL A 326 -1.33 32.54 -0.18
N GLU A 327 -1.66 32.18 1.09
CA GLU A 327 -0.73 32.30 2.21
C GLU A 327 0.53 31.44 2.02
N ALA A 328 0.36 30.22 1.49
CA ALA A 328 1.47 29.32 1.24
C ALA A 328 2.41 29.85 0.14
N VAL A 329 1.86 30.33 -0.97
CA VAL A 329 2.64 30.97 -2.04
C VAL A 329 3.33 32.26 -1.52
N LYS A 330 2.62 33.09 -0.78
CA LYS A 330 3.22 34.30 -0.18
C LYS A 330 4.39 33.93 0.76
N LYS A 331 4.23 32.92 1.57
CA LYS A 331 5.22 32.47 2.55
C LYS A 331 6.49 31.90 1.90
N TYR A 332 6.35 31.03 0.90
CA TYR A 332 7.46 30.26 0.36
C TYR A 332 8.01 30.85 -0.95
N VAL A 333 7.19 31.57 -1.73
CA VAL A 333 7.57 32.14 -3.03
C VAL A 333 7.73 33.65 -2.95
N GLY A 334 7.06 34.32 -1.99
CA GLY A 334 7.11 35.77 -1.83
C GLY A 334 6.17 36.55 -2.71
N VAL A 335 5.25 35.90 -3.45
CA VAL A 335 4.24 36.54 -4.30
C VAL A 335 2.92 36.64 -3.53
N ASP A 336 2.37 37.86 -3.44
CA ASP A 336 1.10 38.12 -2.76
C ASP A 336 -0.06 38.17 -3.76
N PHE A 337 -0.70 37.02 -3.99
CA PHE A 337 -1.83 36.90 -4.91
C PHE A 337 -3.10 37.60 -4.43
N ASP A 338 -3.23 37.90 -3.12
CA ASP A 338 -4.36 38.70 -2.61
C ASP A 338 -4.31 40.14 -3.14
N ALA A 339 -3.11 40.65 -3.39
CA ALA A 339 -2.91 42.00 -3.92
C ALA A 339 -3.12 42.10 -5.45
N ILE A 340 -3.19 40.95 -6.15
CA ILE A 340 -3.29 40.88 -7.60
C ILE A 340 -4.73 40.56 -8.00
N THR A 341 -5.31 41.37 -8.87
CA THR A 341 -6.68 41.20 -9.35
C THR A 341 -6.80 40.94 -10.85
N ASP A 342 -5.72 41.14 -11.60
CA ASP A 342 -5.66 41.00 -13.05
C ASP A 342 -4.91 39.74 -13.47
N ASP A 343 -5.44 39.03 -14.45
CA ASP A 343 -4.86 37.77 -14.93
C ASP A 343 -3.44 37.96 -15.51
N ALA A 344 -3.24 39.03 -16.29
CA ALA A 344 -1.95 39.29 -16.91
C ALA A 344 -0.88 39.65 -15.87
N GLU A 345 -1.26 40.38 -14.81
CA GLU A 345 -0.39 40.70 -13.68
C GLU A 345 0.00 39.42 -12.90
N ALA A 346 -0.99 38.52 -12.67
CA ALA A 346 -0.76 37.24 -12.01
C ALA A 346 0.22 36.35 -12.77
N VAL A 347 0.01 36.21 -14.07
CA VAL A 347 0.92 35.46 -14.96
C VAL A 347 2.32 36.07 -14.99
N ALA A 348 2.42 37.42 -15.02
CA ALA A 348 3.71 38.12 -14.99
C ALA A 348 4.44 37.92 -13.65
N ALA A 349 3.72 37.93 -12.52
CA ALA A 349 4.25 37.68 -11.20
C ALA A 349 4.77 36.23 -11.06
N ALA A 350 4.04 35.22 -11.54
CA ALA A 350 4.49 33.84 -11.58
C ALA A 350 5.77 33.69 -12.41
N LYS A 351 5.81 34.29 -13.59
CA LYS A 351 6.98 34.27 -14.47
C LYS A 351 8.20 34.96 -13.86
N ALA A 352 8.00 36.03 -13.08
CA ALA A 352 9.08 36.76 -12.41
C ALA A 352 9.81 35.92 -11.35
N VAL A 353 9.14 34.91 -10.79
CA VAL A 353 9.71 33.95 -9.83
C VAL A 353 10.15 32.62 -10.49
N GLY A 354 10.21 32.60 -11.83
CA GLY A 354 10.67 31.43 -12.60
C GLY A 354 9.66 30.28 -12.66
N VAL A 355 8.36 30.60 -12.61
CA VAL A 355 7.25 29.65 -12.79
C VAL A 355 6.67 29.83 -14.19
N GLU A 356 6.48 28.72 -14.89
CA GLU A 356 5.89 28.70 -16.22
C GLU A 356 4.54 27.95 -16.18
N LEU A 357 3.51 28.54 -16.79
CA LEU A 357 2.23 27.88 -16.99
C LEU A 357 2.36 26.92 -18.19
N ALA A 358 1.72 25.76 -18.09
CA ALA A 358 1.63 24.81 -19.19
C ALA A 358 1.02 25.48 -20.44
N ASP A 359 1.46 25.09 -21.64
CA ASP A 359 1.00 25.70 -22.90
C ASP A 359 -0.53 25.58 -23.12
N ALA A 360 -1.11 24.45 -22.65
CA ALA A 360 -2.55 24.18 -22.72
C ALA A 360 -3.37 24.90 -21.63
N ALA A 361 -2.73 25.41 -20.57
CA ALA A 361 -3.43 26.10 -19.48
C ALA A 361 -3.87 27.49 -19.90
N GLU A 362 -5.11 27.85 -19.52
CA GLU A 362 -5.58 29.22 -19.65
C GLU A 362 -4.73 30.15 -18.76
N LYS A 363 -4.40 31.33 -19.27
CA LYS A 363 -3.55 32.31 -18.57
C LYS A 363 -4.41 33.15 -17.63
N THR A 364 -4.85 32.54 -16.53
CA THR A 364 -5.71 33.15 -15.51
C THR A 364 -4.94 33.35 -14.20
N TRP A 365 -5.51 34.16 -13.32
CA TRP A 365 -5.02 34.36 -11.94
C TRP A 365 -4.92 33.03 -11.18
N GLY A 366 -5.97 32.18 -11.31
CA GLY A 366 -6.03 30.89 -10.61
C GLY A 366 -4.98 29.91 -11.09
N ASN A 367 -4.79 29.77 -12.41
CA ASN A 367 -3.75 28.89 -12.94
C ASN A 367 -2.34 29.40 -12.62
N ALA A 368 -2.12 30.72 -12.54
CA ALA A 368 -0.85 31.28 -12.11
C ALA A 368 -0.55 31.00 -10.63
N LEU A 369 -1.57 31.16 -9.76
CA LEU A 369 -1.46 30.79 -8.34
C LEU A 369 -1.15 29.31 -8.16
N TYR A 370 -1.90 28.42 -8.82
CA TYR A 370 -1.70 26.98 -8.75
C TYR A 370 -0.31 26.58 -9.26
N ALA A 371 0.15 27.11 -10.39
CA ALA A 371 1.47 26.84 -10.91
C ALA A 371 2.60 27.27 -9.95
N CYS A 372 2.44 28.41 -9.25
CA CYS A 372 3.37 28.82 -8.21
C CYS A 372 3.38 27.85 -7.03
N PHE A 373 2.22 27.35 -6.63
CA PHE A 373 2.11 26.35 -5.58
C PHE A 373 2.78 25.03 -5.99
N ASP A 374 2.37 24.44 -7.08
CA ASP A 374 2.84 23.16 -7.61
C ASP A 374 4.37 23.14 -7.79
N GLN A 375 4.93 24.16 -8.46
CA GLN A 375 6.36 24.16 -8.82
C GLN A 375 7.30 24.65 -7.70
N LYS A 376 6.79 25.36 -6.67
CA LYS A 376 7.65 26.03 -5.69
C LYS A 376 7.27 25.83 -4.22
N VAL A 377 6.06 25.42 -3.90
CA VAL A 377 5.60 25.30 -2.52
C VAL A 377 5.65 23.86 -2.03
N GLU A 378 5.23 22.90 -2.83
CA GLU A 378 5.14 21.48 -2.41
C GLU A 378 6.46 20.94 -1.87
N GLU A 379 7.60 21.34 -2.44
CA GLU A 379 8.93 20.91 -1.99
C GLU A 379 9.25 21.31 -0.54
N HIS A 380 8.53 22.27 0.04
CA HIS A 380 8.69 22.73 1.42
C HIS A 380 7.75 22.05 2.42
N LEU A 381 6.77 21.28 1.97
CA LEU A 381 5.72 20.66 2.80
C LEU A 381 6.20 19.33 3.38
N VAL A 382 7.13 19.36 4.34
CA VAL A 382 7.66 18.16 5.01
C VAL A 382 6.74 17.71 6.13
N GLN A 383 6.32 18.62 7.01
CA GLN A 383 5.41 18.30 8.11
C GLN A 383 3.95 18.23 7.62
N PRO A 384 3.08 17.47 8.29
CA PRO A 384 1.67 17.40 7.95
C PRO A 384 1.08 18.80 7.86
N THR A 385 0.52 19.14 6.68
CA THR A 385 0.00 20.49 6.42
C THR A 385 -1.19 20.40 5.47
N PHE A 386 -2.28 21.06 5.83
CA PHE A 386 -3.43 21.29 4.94
C PHE A 386 -3.19 22.54 4.12
N ILE A 387 -3.29 22.43 2.81
CA ILE A 387 -3.36 23.58 1.88
C ILE A 387 -4.79 23.73 1.43
N THR A 388 -5.37 24.87 1.70
CA THR A 388 -6.80 25.14 1.48
C THR A 388 -7.03 26.23 0.43
N MET A 389 -8.26 26.40 -0.01
CA MET A 389 -8.68 27.47 -0.93
C MET A 389 -7.97 27.39 -2.28
N TYR A 390 -8.19 26.29 -3.00
CA TYR A 390 -7.71 26.08 -4.36
C TYR A 390 -8.47 26.96 -5.36
N PRO A 391 -7.82 27.37 -6.47
CA PRO A 391 -8.51 28.09 -7.53
C PRO A 391 -9.63 27.28 -8.20
N VAL A 392 -10.64 27.98 -8.67
CA VAL A 392 -11.80 27.35 -9.34
C VAL A 392 -11.42 26.65 -10.64
N GLU A 393 -10.41 27.14 -11.33
CA GLU A 393 -9.90 26.60 -12.60
C GLU A 393 -9.41 25.15 -12.49
N VAL A 394 -8.86 24.79 -11.33
CA VAL A 394 -8.34 23.44 -11.04
C VAL A 394 -9.24 22.62 -10.13
N SER A 395 -10.51 23.06 -9.94
CA SER A 395 -11.42 22.45 -8.96
C SER A 395 -12.84 22.28 -9.54
N PRO A 396 -13.05 21.44 -10.56
CA PRO A 396 -14.30 21.39 -11.33
C PRO A 396 -15.53 20.87 -10.54
N LEU A 397 -15.32 20.11 -9.46
CA LEU A 397 -16.37 19.45 -8.67
C LEU A 397 -16.61 20.10 -7.29
N THR A 398 -15.93 21.23 -7.03
CA THR A 398 -15.88 21.85 -5.71
C THR A 398 -16.72 23.12 -5.64
N LYS A 399 -17.35 23.35 -4.50
CA LYS A 399 -18.12 24.57 -4.21
C LYS A 399 -17.20 25.78 -4.13
N ARG A 400 -17.63 26.91 -4.74
CA ARG A 400 -16.93 28.20 -4.63
C ARG A 400 -16.94 28.71 -3.21
N SER A 401 -15.85 29.34 -2.80
CA SER A 401 -15.82 30.05 -1.53
C SER A 401 -16.76 31.26 -1.56
N PRO A 402 -17.62 31.44 -0.53
CA PRO A 402 -18.49 32.62 -0.46
C PRO A 402 -17.70 33.90 -0.22
N LYS A 403 -16.45 33.83 0.24
CA LYS A 403 -15.62 35.01 0.52
C LYS A 403 -14.88 35.52 -0.72
N ASP A 404 -14.40 34.61 -1.54
CA ASP A 404 -13.72 34.92 -2.82
C ASP A 404 -14.15 33.89 -3.87
N PRO A 405 -14.97 34.27 -4.88
CA PRO A 405 -15.50 33.35 -5.88
C PRO A 405 -14.43 32.83 -6.86
N ARG A 406 -13.20 33.35 -6.83
CA ARG A 406 -12.05 32.82 -7.58
C ARG A 406 -11.52 31.53 -6.95
N LEU A 407 -11.80 31.31 -5.64
CA LEU A 407 -11.35 30.22 -4.84
C LEU A 407 -12.49 29.25 -4.53
N THR A 408 -12.14 28.04 -4.14
CA THR A 408 -13.06 26.97 -3.76
C THR A 408 -12.77 26.46 -2.36
N GLU A 409 -13.78 25.91 -1.69
CA GLU A 409 -13.66 25.23 -0.41
C GLU A 409 -13.06 23.83 -0.58
N ARG A 410 -11.79 23.78 -1.01
CA ARG A 410 -11.00 22.57 -1.25
C ARG A 410 -9.74 22.61 -0.41
N PHE A 411 -9.29 21.44 0.01
CA PHE A 411 -7.94 21.26 0.51
C PHE A 411 -7.30 20.00 -0.05
N GLU A 412 -5.99 20.01 -0.09
CA GLU A 412 -5.16 18.83 -0.10
C GLU A 412 -4.29 18.85 1.16
N PHE A 413 -3.92 17.66 1.65
CA PHE A 413 -2.96 17.59 2.75
C PHE A 413 -1.70 16.86 2.33
N PHE A 414 -0.59 17.39 2.78
CA PHE A 414 0.75 16.98 2.39
C PHE A 414 1.53 16.47 3.58
N ILE A 415 2.32 15.41 3.37
CA ILE A 415 3.33 14.90 4.30
C ILE A 415 4.54 14.49 3.47
N CYS A 416 5.75 14.94 3.84
CA CYS A 416 6.99 14.67 3.09
C CYS A 416 6.87 14.98 1.60
N ARG A 417 6.37 16.14 1.24
CA ARG A 417 6.27 16.58 -0.16
C ARG A 417 5.41 15.63 -1.01
N SER A 418 4.43 15.02 -0.39
CA SER A 418 3.53 14.07 -1.04
C SER A 418 2.11 14.39 -0.64
N GLU A 419 1.26 14.59 -1.62
CA GLU A 419 -0.18 14.66 -1.44
C GLU A 419 -0.68 13.32 -0.88
N MET A 420 -1.35 13.36 0.27
CA MET A 420 -1.90 12.20 0.96
C MET A 420 -3.39 12.04 0.73
N GLY A 421 -4.08 13.12 0.41
CA GLY A 421 -5.49 13.14 0.08
C GLY A 421 -5.99 14.52 -0.31
N ASN A 422 -7.19 14.53 -0.90
CA ASN A 422 -7.88 15.69 -1.45
C ASN A 422 -9.34 15.68 -0.98
N ALA A 423 -9.84 16.83 -0.59
CA ALA A 423 -11.20 16.93 -0.08
C ALA A 423 -11.79 18.33 -0.29
N TYR A 424 -13.10 18.42 -0.29
CA TYR A 424 -13.79 19.68 -0.50
C TYR A 424 -15.26 19.68 -0.02
N SER A 425 -15.82 20.89 0.07
CA SER A 425 -17.26 21.06 0.07
C SER A 425 -17.77 20.84 -1.36
N GLU A 426 -18.66 19.89 -1.52
CA GLU A 426 -19.13 19.43 -2.83
C GLU A 426 -19.94 20.50 -3.58
N LEU A 427 -19.68 20.66 -4.87
CA LEU A 427 -20.54 21.46 -5.73
C LEU A 427 -21.88 20.73 -5.89
N ASN A 428 -22.95 21.35 -5.40
CA ASN A 428 -24.31 20.82 -5.46
C ASN A 428 -25.28 21.68 -6.27
N ASP A 429 -24.75 22.69 -7.00
CA ASP A 429 -25.51 23.49 -7.96
C ASP A 429 -25.39 22.83 -9.35
N PRO A 430 -26.48 22.26 -9.90
CA PRO A 430 -26.45 21.58 -11.20
C PRO A 430 -26.14 22.52 -12.36
N ILE A 431 -26.44 23.82 -12.23
CA ILE A 431 -26.19 24.81 -13.27
C ILE A 431 -24.70 25.15 -13.35
N ASP A 432 -24.07 25.50 -12.21
CA ASP A 432 -22.60 25.72 -12.14
C ASP A 432 -21.84 24.44 -12.53
N GLN A 433 -22.32 23.25 -12.10
CA GLN A 433 -21.68 21.98 -12.46
C GLN A 433 -21.69 21.73 -13.97
N ARG A 434 -22.82 21.98 -14.63
CA ARG A 434 -22.92 21.84 -16.09
C ARG A 434 -21.96 22.80 -16.81
N GLU A 435 -21.88 24.05 -16.36
CA GLU A 435 -20.95 25.03 -16.94
C GLU A 435 -19.50 24.58 -16.82
N ARG A 436 -19.12 24.00 -15.68
CA ARG A 436 -17.76 23.49 -15.47
C ARG A 436 -17.46 22.25 -16.31
N PHE A 437 -18.40 21.31 -16.43
CA PHE A 437 -18.24 20.16 -17.32
C PHE A 437 -18.11 20.59 -18.79
N MET A 438 -18.85 21.59 -19.25
CA MET A 438 -18.71 22.10 -20.60
C MET A 438 -17.32 22.66 -20.86
N LYS A 439 -16.72 23.36 -19.89
CA LYS A 439 -15.32 23.82 -19.99
C LYS A 439 -14.34 22.66 -20.08
N GLN A 440 -14.55 21.58 -19.32
CA GLN A 440 -13.73 20.37 -19.39
C GLN A 440 -13.83 19.72 -20.78
N VAL A 441 -15.03 19.64 -21.36
CA VAL A 441 -15.25 19.13 -22.72
C VAL A 441 -14.47 19.97 -23.75
N GLU A 442 -14.49 21.31 -23.64
CA GLU A 442 -13.74 22.20 -24.51
C GLU A 442 -12.22 21.99 -24.39
N GLN A 443 -11.71 21.73 -23.17
CA GLN A 443 -10.30 21.43 -22.96
C GLN A 443 -9.92 20.09 -23.61
N ARG A 444 -10.79 19.08 -23.48
CA ARG A 444 -10.62 17.77 -24.11
C ARG A 444 -10.57 17.87 -25.65
N GLU A 445 -11.43 18.68 -26.26
CA GLU A 445 -11.41 18.95 -27.70
C GLU A 445 -10.10 19.63 -28.16
N ARG A 446 -9.42 20.35 -27.26
CA ARG A 446 -8.10 20.96 -27.53
C ARG A 446 -6.94 19.97 -27.31
N GLY A 447 -7.23 18.70 -26.94
CA GLY A 447 -6.25 17.62 -26.83
C GLY A 447 -5.81 17.25 -25.41
N ASP A 448 -6.55 17.70 -24.39
CA ASP A 448 -6.33 17.28 -23.00
C ASP A 448 -7.15 16.02 -22.68
N ASP A 449 -6.54 14.84 -22.87
CA ASP A 449 -7.21 13.53 -22.65
C ASP A 449 -7.48 13.21 -21.17
N GLU A 450 -6.98 14.01 -20.23
CA GLU A 450 -7.13 13.79 -18.79
C GLU A 450 -8.35 14.51 -18.20
N THR A 451 -9.00 15.39 -18.98
CA THR A 451 -10.21 16.10 -18.55
C THR A 451 -11.42 15.18 -18.45
N GLU A 452 -12.35 15.54 -17.57
CA GLU A 452 -13.56 14.76 -17.32
C GLU A 452 -14.50 14.70 -18.54
N MET A 453 -15.22 13.59 -18.66
CA MET A 453 -16.27 13.42 -19.64
C MET A 453 -17.59 14.00 -19.09
N LEU A 454 -18.46 14.50 -19.98
CA LEU A 454 -19.78 14.97 -19.59
C LEU A 454 -20.64 13.79 -19.10
N ASP A 455 -21.06 13.83 -17.84
CA ASP A 455 -21.96 12.84 -17.24
C ASP A 455 -23.36 13.46 -17.01
N GLU A 456 -24.23 13.30 -18.01
CA GLU A 456 -25.61 13.80 -17.96
C GLU A 456 -26.45 13.13 -16.86
N ASP A 457 -26.17 11.87 -16.52
CA ASP A 457 -26.89 11.18 -15.44
C ASP A 457 -26.51 11.74 -14.08
N PHE A 458 -25.25 12.10 -13.88
CA PHE A 458 -24.83 12.81 -12.66
C PHE A 458 -25.46 14.19 -12.55
N LEU A 459 -25.50 14.97 -13.65
CA LEU A 459 -26.20 16.26 -13.65
C LEU A 459 -27.68 16.10 -13.33
N THR A 460 -28.34 15.10 -13.92
CA THR A 460 -29.74 14.77 -13.60
C THR A 460 -29.91 14.42 -12.11
N ALA A 461 -28.96 13.67 -11.53
CA ALA A 461 -29.00 13.38 -10.09
C ALA A 461 -28.91 14.66 -9.25
N LEU A 462 -28.03 15.61 -9.59
CA LEU A 462 -27.94 16.91 -8.91
C LEU A 462 -29.24 17.72 -9.02
N GLU A 463 -29.95 17.64 -10.14
CA GLU A 463 -31.24 18.32 -10.33
C GLU A 463 -32.33 17.78 -9.41
N TYR A 464 -32.23 16.53 -8.92
CA TYR A 464 -33.11 16.03 -7.85
C TYR A 464 -32.79 16.63 -6.47
N GLY A 465 -31.64 17.28 -6.31
CA GLY A 465 -31.19 17.96 -5.12
C GLY A 465 -30.19 17.15 -4.31
N MET A 466 -28.96 17.63 -4.24
CA MET A 466 -27.93 17.12 -3.34
C MET A 466 -27.81 18.07 -2.14
N PRO A 467 -27.85 17.56 -0.88
CA PRO A 467 -27.63 18.40 0.29
C PRO A 467 -26.23 18.99 0.31
N PRO A 468 -25.93 20.04 1.09
CA PRO A 468 -24.55 20.42 1.39
C PRO A 468 -23.78 19.20 1.86
N THR A 469 -22.62 18.94 1.26
CA THR A 469 -21.89 17.69 1.46
C THR A 469 -20.39 17.97 1.49
N GLY A 470 -19.69 17.37 2.43
CA GLY A 470 -18.23 17.26 2.42
C GLY A 470 -17.81 15.90 1.86
N GLY A 471 -16.82 15.91 0.98
CA GLY A 471 -16.24 14.69 0.42
C GLY A 471 -14.73 14.67 0.50
N MET A 472 -14.14 13.49 0.60
CA MET A 472 -12.69 13.29 0.70
C MET A 472 -12.23 12.00 0.04
N GLY A 473 -11.13 12.09 -0.70
CA GLY A 473 -10.36 10.96 -1.20
C GLY A 473 -8.98 10.88 -0.54
N MET A 474 -8.59 9.70 -0.07
CA MET A 474 -7.24 9.46 0.51
C MET A 474 -6.57 8.25 -0.13
N GLY A 475 -5.27 8.39 -0.44
CA GLY A 475 -4.45 7.31 -0.95
C GLY A 475 -4.01 6.34 0.15
N ILE A 476 -4.58 5.13 0.18
CA ILE A 476 -4.20 4.10 1.19
C ILE A 476 -2.76 3.66 1.01
N ASP A 477 -2.30 3.50 -0.23
CA ASP A 477 -0.91 3.08 -0.49
C ASP A 477 0.09 4.10 0.06
N ARG A 478 -0.14 5.41 -0.16
CA ARG A 478 0.72 6.49 0.38
C ARG A 478 0.69 6.54 1.92
N ALA A 479 -0.49 6.37 2.54
CA ALA A 479 -0.59 6.27 3.99
C ALA A 479 0.23 5.10 4.55
N VAL A 480 0.17 3.94 3.89
CA VAL A 480 0.95 2.76 4.30
C VAL A 480 2.45 2.99 4.07
N MET A 481 2.86 3.68 3.00
CA MET A 481 4.27 4.07 2.80
C MET A 481 4.77 4.90 3.99
N LEU A 482 4.01 5.91 4.41
CA LEU A 482 4.34 6.73 5.59
C LEU A 482 4.50 5.88 6.86
N PHE A 483 3.51 5.03 7.19
CA PHE A 483 3.51 4.24 8.42
C PHE A 483 4.53 3.10 8.45
N THR A 484 5.05 2.71 7.30
CA THR A 484 6.08 1.65 7.17
C THR A 484 7.48 2.19 6.93
N GLY A 485 7.61 3.49 6.59
CA GLY A 485 8.85 4.09 6.14
C GLY A 485 9.28 3.62 4.73
N ALA A 486 8.34 3.15 3.91
CA ALA A 486 8.64 2.68 2.56
C ALA A 486 8.80 3.85 1.58
N ASP A 487 9.89 3.86 0.81
CA ASP A 487 10.19 4.94 -0.15
C ASP A 487 9.50 4.73 -1.52
N THR A 488 8.90 3.56 -1.74
CA THR A 488 8.24 3.27 -3.01
C THR A 488 6.94 2.50 -2.79
N ILE A 489 5.93 2.85 -3.59
CA ILE A 489 4.61 2.21 -3.60
C ILE A 489 4.69 0.68 -3.83
N ARG A 490 5.73 0.20 -4.52
CA ARG A 490 5.96 -1.23 -4.79
C ARG A 490 6.31 -2.03 -3.53
N GLU A 491 6.79 -1.39 -2.47
CA GLU A 491 7.05 -2.03 -1.18
C GLU A 491 5.76 -2.29 -0.38
N VAL A 492 4.68 -1.59 -0.68
CA VAL A 492 3.39 -1.68 0.02
C VAL A 492 2.28 -2.33 -0.81
N ILE A 493 2.56 -2.66 -2.06
CA ILE A 493 1.70 -3.48 -2.94
C ILE A 493 2.29 -4.90 -3.02
N LEU A 494 1.48 -5.94 -2.77
CA LEU A 494 1.95 -7.33 -2.77
C LEU A 494 2.53 -7.73 -4.13
N PHE A 495 1.80 -7.47 -5.19
CA PHE A 495 2.17 -7.77 -6.57
C PHE A 495 2.04 -6.52 -7.43
N PRO A 496 3.05 -5.62 -7.41
CA PRO A 496 3.03 -4.41 -8.21
C PRO A 496 3.13 -4.73 -9.70
N THR A 497 2.58 -3.85 -10.52
CA THR A 497 2.74 -3.94 -11.98
C THR A 497 4.21 -3.79 -12.36
N MET A 498 4.72 -4.72 -13.13
CA MET A 498 6.12 -4.76 -13.59
C MET A 498 6.17 -4.87 -15.10
N LYS A 499 7.18 -4.24 -15.73
CA LYS A 499 7.42 -4.47 -17.17
C LYS A 499 7.68 -5.96 -17.40
N PRO A 500 7.15 -6.58 -18.48
CA PRO A 500 7.55 -7.92 -18.86
C PRO A 500 9.08 -8.03 -18.97
N GLN A 501 9.63 -9.20 -18.66
CA GLN A 501 11.02 -9.54 -18.99
C GLN A 501 10.99 -10.23 -20.34
N ASP A 502 11.83 -9.78 -21.26
CA ASP A 502 12.03 -10.41 -22.58
C ASP A 502 12.62 -11.81 -22.46
#